data_f64480197c0124601ce94ed0e09af98c
#
_entry.id   f64480197c0124601ce94ed0e09af98c
#
_cell.length_a   1.000
_cell.length_b   1.000
_cell.length_c   1.000
_cell.angle_alpha   90.00
_cell.angle_beta   90.00
_cell.angle_gamma   90.00
#
_symmetry.space_group_name_H-M   'P 1'
#
loop_
_entity.id
_entity.type
_entity.pdbx_description
1 polymer ?
#
loop_
_entity_poly.entity_id
_entity_poly.type
_entity_poly.pdbx_seq_one_letter_code
_entity_poly.pdbx_strand_id
1 'polypeptide(L)'
;MNNHINPEKLNECQLAIGYCFHNTLVLEKALTHTSCRLENNLSNERLEFLGDAILGMIISDYLYKTLPQYSEGELTKIKSVVVSQATLARVSLEANLRDFLFVGKGLNDRNFLPKSLLANVFEAVIAAIYIDGGFEAAYNFTIKYLAKEIDIVCKNQHEKNYKSILQQYSQKEYGVTPSYRVLQQIGPDHGKSFEVIVLIKGNEYGRGWGKSKKEAEQSAAKETLNIFMPTPNLVSNNTSETCSTSETCM
;
A
#
# COMPACT_ATOMS: atom_id res chain seq x y z
N MET A 1 8.76 -37.68 -18.22
CA MET A 1 9.09 -36.90 -17.00
C MET A 1 7.79 -36.31 -16.50
N ASN A 2 7.45 -36.47 -15.21
CA ASN A 2 6.20 -35.95 -14.66
C ASN A 2 6.15 -34.41 -14.84
N ASN A 3 5.26 -33.96 -15.70
CA ASN A 3 5.07 -32.52 -16.03
C ASN A 3 4.16 -31.81 -15.02
N HIS A 4 3.91 -32.38 -13.86
CA HIS A 4 3.05 -31.86 -12.80
C HIS A 4 3.84 -31.50 -11.55
N ILE A 5 3.37 -30.49 -10.82
CA ILE A 5 3.92 -30.15 -9.50
C ILE A 5 3.58 -31.28 -8.52
N ASN A 6 4.55 -31.65 -7.68
CA ASN A 6 4.32 -32.67 -6.64
C ASN A 6 3.13 -32.26 -5.75
N PRO A 7 2.14 -33.14 -5.52
CA PRO A 7 0.98 -32.88 -4.65
C PRO A 7 1.35 -32.39 -3.24
N GLU A 8 2.44 -32.90 -2.65
CA GLU A 8 2.94 -32.43 -1.35
C GLU A 8 3.30 -30.94 -1.40
N LYS A 9 3.97 -30.52 -2.47
CA LYS A 9 4.35 -29.12 -2.68
C LYS A 9 3.14 -28.20 -2.89
N LEU A 10 2.08 -28.68 -3.55
CA LEU A 10 0.82 -27.95 -3.65
C LEU A 10 0.14 -27.80 -2.28
N ASN A 11 0.19 -28.85 -1.43
CA ASN A 11 -0.33 -28.78 -0.08
C ASN A 11 0.45 -27.79 0.80
N GLU A 12 1.77 -27.80 0.73
CA GLU A 12 2.63 -26.82 1.42
C GLU A 12 2.28 -25.38 0.97
N CYS A 13 2.07 -25.15 -0.33
CA CYS A 13 1.65 -23.86 -0.86
C CYS A 13 0.30 -23.42 -0.27
N GLN A 14 -0.70 -24.32 -0.24
CA GLN A 14 -2.02 -24.03 0.33
C GLN A 14 -1.92 -23.61 1.80
N LEU A 15 -1.09 -24.31 2.58
CA LEU A 15 -0.83 -23.94 3.97
C LEU A 15 -0.16 -22.57 4.10
N ALA A 16 0.83 -22.27 3.26
CA ALA A 16 1.54 -20.97 3.27
C ALA A 16 0.62 -19.80 2.94
N ILE A 17 -0.21 -19.93 1.90
CA ILE A 17 -1.16 -18.87 1.50
C ILE A 17 -2.39 -18.80 2.40
N GLY A 18 -2.70 -19.88 3.15
CA GLY A 18 -3.87 -19.98 4.02
C GLY A 18 -5.19 -20.18 3.28
N TYR A 19 -5.16 -20.86 2.12
CA TYR A 19 -6.34 -21.21 1.34
C TYR A 19 -6.24 -22.63 0.82
N CYS A 20 -7.27 -23.45 1.08
CA CYS A 20 -7.40 -24.82 0.60
C CYS A 20 -8.27 -24.87 -0.65
N PHE A 21 -7.71 -25.30 -1.76
CA PHE A 21 -8.40 -25.43 -3.04
C PHE A 21 -9.28 -26.68 -3.10
N HIS A 22 -10.49 -26.53 -3.63
CA HIS A 22 -11.34 -27.65 -4.02
C HIS A 22 -10.75 -28.35 -5.25
N ASN A 23 -10.17 -27.56 -6.18
CA ASN A 23 -9.49 -28.05 -7.37
C ASN A 23 -8.03 -27.56 -7.42
N THR A 24 -7.10 -28.41 -6.99
CA THR A 24 -5.66 -28.10 -6.96
C THR A 24 -5.04 -27.88 -8.35
N LEU A 25 -5.68 -28.32 -9.44
CA LEU A 25 -5.19 -28.09 -10.80
C LEU A 25 -5.19 -26.59 -11.16
N VAL A 26 -6.10 -25.80 -10.58
CA VAL A 26 -6.14 -24.35 -10.79
C VAL A 26 -4.95 -23.68 -10.10
N LEU A 27 -4.58 -24.14 -8.89
CA LEU A 27 -3.38 -23.68 -8.18
C LEU A 27 -2.12 -24.06 -8.94
N GLU A 28 -2.01 -25.33 -9.39
CA GLU A 28 -0.88 -25.80 -10.19
C GLU A 28 -0.66 -24.93 -11.42
N LYS A 29 -1.75 -24.58 -12.12
CA LYS A 29 -1.72 -23.67 -13.27
C LYS A 29 -1.23 -22.28 -12.89
N ALA A 30 -1.68 -21.72 -11.76
CA ALA A 30 -1.25 -20.40 -11.29
C ALA A 30 0.25 -20.37 -10.96
N LEU A 31 0.79 -21.46 -10.44
CA LEU A 31 2.20 -21.59 -10.07
C LEU A 31 3.12 -21.97 -11.25
N THR A 32 2.57 -22.25 -12.44
CA THR A 32 3.35 -22.70 -13.60
C THR A 32 3.64 -21.55 -14.55
N HIS A 33 4.91 -21.17 -14.67
CA HIS A 33 5.34 -20.12 -15.59
C HIS A 33 5.45 -20.63 -17.04
N THR A 34 5.18 -19.78 -18.02
CA THR A 34 5.22 -20.08 -19.46
C THR A 34 6.56 -20.67 -19.94
N SER A 35 7.68 -20.37 -19.24
CA SER A 35 9.01 -20.94 -19.55
C SER A 35 9.09 -22.44 -19.40
N CYS A 36 8.14 -23.09 -18.74
CA CYS A 36 8.11 -24.56 -18.58
C CYS A 36 7.81 -25.30 -19.89
N ARG A 37 7.30 -24.61 -20.93
CA ARG A 37 6.96 -25.19 -22.25
C ARG A 37 6.16 -26.49 -22.14
N LEU A 38 5.20 -26.51 -21.24
CA LEU A 38 4.35 -27.68 -21.05
C LEU A 38 3.37 -27.81 -22.21
N GLU A 39 3.18 -29.04 -22.66
CA GLU A 39 2.07 -29.38 -23.55
C GLU A 39 0.77 -29.08 -22.79
N ASN A 40 -0.28 -28.59 -23.43
CA ASN A 40 -1.61 -28.29 -22.86
C ASN A 40 -1.86 -26.91 -22.26
N ASN A 41 -1.13 -25.85 -22.65
CA ASN A 41 -1.41 -24.48 -22.18
C ASN A 41 -1.52 -24.33 -20.63
N LEU A 42 -0.73 -25.07 -19.88
CA LEU A 42 -0.64 -24.99 -18.42
C LEU A 42 0.24 -23.82 -17.98
N SER A 43 0.08 -22.62 -18.56
CA SER A 43 0.78 -21.43 -18.07
C SER A 43 -0.16 -20.52 -17.27
N ASN A 44 0.43 -19.72 -16.38
CA ASN A 44 -0.30 -18.79 -15.53
C ASN A 44 -0.77 -17.50 -16.25
N GLU A 45 -0.37 -17.25 -17.50
CA GLU A 45 -0.63 -16.00 -18.22
C GLU A 45 -2.12 -15.60 -18.27
N ARG A 46 -3.00 -16.57 -18.52
CA ARG A 46 -4.45 -16.29 -18.53
C ARG A 46 -5.01 -16.01 -17.15
N LEU A 47 -4.43 -16.64 -16.12
CA LEU A 47 -4.80 -16.37 -14.72
C LEU A 47 -4.24 -15.03 -14.27
N GLU A 48 -3.02 -14.66 -14.66
CA GLU A 48 -2.43 -13.35 -14.46
C GLU A 48 -3.36 -12.26 -15.04
N PHE A 49 -3.75 -12.36 -16.31
CA PHE A 49 -4.67 -11.43 -16.96
C PHE A 49 -5.98 -11.25 -16.17
N LEU A 50 -6.58 -12.35 -15.72
CA LEU A 50 -7.80 -12.30 -14.91
C LEU A 50 -7.52 -11.73 -13.52
N GLY A 51 -6.40 -12.11 -12.93
CA GLY A 51 -5.98 -11.70 -11.59
C GLY A 51 -5.72 -10.20 -11.47
N ASP A 52 -5.09 -9.57 -12.46
CA ASP A 52 -4.92 -8.11 -12.52
C ASP A 52 -6.27 -7.38 -12.43
N ALA A 53 -7.25 -7.82 -13.22
CA ALA A 53 -8.59 -7.23 -13.20
C ALA A 53 -9.28 -7.39 -11.84
N ILE A 54 -9.20 -8.59 -11.23
CA ILE A 54 -9.79 -8.88 -9.91
C ILE A 54 -9.08 -8.08 -8.82
N LEU A 55 -7.75 -8.06 -8.81
CA LEU A 55 -6.93 -7.27 -7.91
C LEU A 55 -7.30 -5.78 -7.99
N GLY A 56 -7.39 -5.26 -9.22
CA GLY A 56 -7.78 -3.88 -9.48
C GLY A 56 -9.17 -3.55 -8.92
N MET A 57 -10.14 -4.47 -9.03
CA MET A 57 -11.48 -4.33 -8.48
C MET A 57 -11.47 -4.38 -6.94
N ILE A 58 -10.81 -5.37 -6.35
CA ILE A 58 -10.73 -5.53 -4.88
C ILE A 58 -10.10 -4.30 -4.22
N ILE A 59 -8.97 -3.82 -4.75
CA ILE A 59 -8.29 -2.65 -4.18
C ILE A 59 -9.14 -1.39 -4.35
N SER A 60 -9.82 -1.21 -5.49
CA SER A 60 -10.70 -0.06 -5.69
C SER A 60 -11.89 -0.08 -4.71
N ASP A 61 -12.53 -1.22 -4.52
CA ASP A 61 -13.64 -1.40 -3.58
C ASP A 61 -13.18 -1.14 -2.14
N TYR A 62 -12.05 -1.71 -1.74
CA TYR A 62 -11.46 -1.51 -0.42
C TYR A 62 -11.16 -0.03 -0.14
N LEU A 63 -10.44 0.64 -1.05
CA LEU A 63 -10.08 2.06 -0.90
C LEU A 63 -11.33 2.94 -0.85
N TYR A 64 -12.32 2.71 -1.72
CA TYR A 64 -13.57 3.45 -1.74
C TYR A 64 -14.32 3.37 -0.41
N LYS A 65 -14.39 2.18 0.19
CA LYS A 65 -15.08 1.95 1.46
C LYS A 65 -14.33 2.48 2.67
N THR A 66 -13.00 2.33 2.68
CA THR A 66 -12.19 2.63 3.87
C THR A 66 -11.67 4.07 3.90
N LEU A 67 -11.61 4.76 2.76
CA LEU A 67 -11.05 6.10 2.63
C LEU A 67 -12.05 7.10 2.01
N PRO A 68 -13.25 7.30 2.62
CA PRO A 68 -14.30 8.15 2.04
C PRO A 68 -13.92 9.64 1.94
N GLN A 69 -12.87 10.07 2.67
CA GLN A 69 -12.36 11.45 2.67
C GLN A 69 -11.39 11.75 1.51
N TYR A 70 -10.96 10.71 0.75
CA TYR A 70 -10.00 10.88 -0.33
C TYR A 70 -10.71 11.16 -1.66
N SER A 71 -10.13 12.05 -2.46
CA SER A 71 -10.59 12.31 -3.83
C SER A 71 -10.26 11.14 -4.75
N GLU A 72 -10.96 11.05 -5.90
CA GLU A 72 -10.69 10.05 -6.94
C GLU A 72 -9.21 10.01 -7.33
N GLY A 73 -8.59 11.20 -7.56
CA GLY A 73 -7.18 11.29 -7.94
C GLY A 73 -6.22 10.76 -6.85
N GLU A 74 -6.57 10.90 -5.57
CA GLU A 74 -5.79 10.35 -4.46
C GLU A 74 -5.96 8.84 -4.37
N LEU A 75 -7.18 8.32 -4.48
CA LEU A 75 -7.45 6.89 -4.51
C LEU A 75 -6.73 6.21 -5.67
N THR A 76 -6.72 6.83 -6.84
CA THR A 76 -6.00 6.34 -8.03
C THR A 76 -4.50 6.28 -7.81
N LYS A 77 -3.90 7.30 -7.16
CA LYS A 77 -2.47 7.29 -6.79
C LYS A 77 -2.14 6.20 -5.79
N ILE A 78 -2.95 6.01 -4.76
CA ILE A 78 -2.77 4.94 -3.77
C ILE A 78 -2.83 3.59 -4.47
N LYS A 79 -3.90 3.36 -5.25
CA LYS A 79 -4.08 2.14 -6.01
C LYS A 79 -2.86 1.84 -6.89
N SER A 80 -2.38 2.82 -7.68
CA SER A 80 -1.25 2.62 -8.61
C SER A 80 0.04 2.17 -7.90
N VAL A 81 0.27 2.60 -6.67
CA VAL A 81 1.43 2.16 -5.88
C VAL A 81 1.20 0.78 -5.30
N VAL A 82 0.01 0.52 -4.75
CA VAL A 82 -0.35 -0.75 -4.10
C VAL A 82 -0.33 -1.91 -5.10
N VAL A 83 -0.86 -1.72 -6.32
CA VAL A 83 -0.87 -2.76 -7.36
C VAL A 83 0.38 -2.70 -8.26
N SER A 84 1.42 -1.92 -7.90
CA SER A 84 2.64 -1.87 -8.69
C SER A 84 3.40 -3.20 -8.66
N GLN A 85 4.07 -3.52 -9.76
CA GLN A 85 4.93 -4.70 -9.87
C GLN A 85 5.92 -4.84 -8.69
N ALA A 86 6.46 -3.72 -8.19
CA ALA A 86 7.40 -3.72 -7.06
C ALA A 86 6.72 -4.16 -5.76
N THR A 87 5.51 -3.68 -5.50
CA THR A 87 4.71 -4.07 -4.33
C THR A 87 4.28 -5.52 -4.43
N LEU A 88 3.70 -5.93 -5.58
CA LEU A 88 3.23 -7.30 -5.78
C LEU A 88 4.37 -8.32 -5.70
N ALA A 89 5.56 -8.00 -6.24
CA ALA A 89 6.72 -8.87 -6.09
C ALA A 89 7.13 -9.07 -4.62
N ARG A 90 7.05 -8.02 -3.80
CA ARG A 90 7.37 -8.09 -2.38
C ARG A 90 6.36 -8.94 -1.61
N VAL A 91 5.06 -8.70 -1.79
CA VAL A 91 4.03 -9.50 -1.10
C VAL A 91 3.99 -10.94 -1.58
N SER A 92 4.38 -11.20 -2.84
CA SER A 92 4.59 -12.56 -3.36
C SER A 92 5.68 -13.32 -2.59
N LEU A 93 6.76 -12.63 -2.21
CA LEU A 93 7.81 -13.19 -1.36
C LEU A 93 7.32 -13.41 0.08
N GLU A 94 6.54 -12.49 0.63
CA GLU A 94 5.92 -12.62 1.96
C GLU A 94 4.95 -13.82 2.02
N ALA A 95 4.24 -14.09 0.91
CA ALA A 95 3.38 -15.26 0.75
C ALA A 95 4.15 -16.56 0.42
N ASN A 96 5.49 -16.52 0.38
CA ASN A 96 6.38 -17.62 0.00
C ASN A 96 6.12 -18.22 -1.39
N LEU A 97 5.42 -17.52 -2.29
CA LEU A 97 5.06 -18.04 -3.62
C LEU A 97 6.29 -18.38 -4.47
N ARG A 98 7.42 -17.68 -4.24
CA ARG A 98 8.69 -17.96 -4.91
C ARG A 98 9.09 -19.45 -4.82
N ASP A 99 8.89 -20.05 -3.66
CA ASP A 99 9.36 -21.41 -3.39
C ASP A 99 8.50 -22.48 -4.06
N PHE A 100 7.29 -22.12 -4.43
CA PHE A 100 6.32 -22.98 -5.09
C PHE A 100 6.25 -22.81 -6.62
N LEU A 101 6.89 -21.77 -7.16
CA LEU A 101 6.91 -21.52 -8.60
C LEU A 101 7.51 -22.69 -9.38
N PHE A 102 6.86 -23.05 -10.48
CA PHE A 102 7.36 -23.99 -11.46
C PHE A 102 7.85 -23.22 -12.69
N VAL A 103 9.16 -23.22 -12.89
CA VAL A 103 9.85 -22.44 -13.94
C VAL A 103 10.75 -23.34 -14.78
N GLY A 104 10.97 -22.98 -16.02
CA GLY A 104 11.87 -23.68 -16.92
C GLY A 104 13.35 -23.58 -16.51
N LYS A 105 14.20 -24.45 -17.06
CA LYS A 105 15.62 -24.59 -16.71
C LYS A 105 16.42 -23.27 -16.74
N GLY A 106 16.05 -22.32 -17.57
CA GLY A 106 16.72 -21.00 -17.65
C GLY A 106 16.46 -20.06 -16.48
N LEU A 107 15.49 -20.36 -15.59
CA LEU A 107 15.09 -19.57 -14.44
C LEU A 107 15.24 -20.33 -13.11
N ASN A 108 16.11 -21.36 -13.08
CA ASN A 108 16.24 -22.24 -11.91
C ASN A 108 16.87 -21.58 -10.68
N ASP A 109 17.59 -20.47 -10.83
CA ASP A 109 18.10 -19.73 -9.68
C ASP A 109 16.99 -18.89 -9.04
N ARG A 110 16.36 -19.45 -8.02
CA ARG A 110 15.25 -18.83 -7.30
C ARG A 110 15.60 -17.54 -6.59
N ASN A 111 16.89 -17.28 -6.34
CA ASN A 111 17.36 -16.05 -5.70
C ASN A 111 17.32 -14.85 -6.65
N PHE A 112 17.34 -15.10 -7.96
CA PHE A 112 17.40 -14.08 -9.01
C PHE A 112 16.18 -14.07 -9.93
N LEU A 113 15.01 -14.51 -9.43
CA LEU A 113 13.79 -14.42 -10.23
C LEU A 113 13.40 -12.96 -10.50
N PRO A 114 13.01 -12.61 -11.74
CA PRO A 114 12.55 -11.27 -12.08
C PRO A 114 11.36 -10.85 -11.22
N LYS A 115 11.31 -9.57 -10.84
CA LYS A 115 10.17 -9.01 -10.08
C LYS A 115 8.86 -9.16 -10.81
N SER A 116 8.86 -9.07 -12.14
CA SER A 116 7.67 -9.30 -12.96
C SER A 116 7.08 -10.69 -12.75
N LEU A 117 7.92 -11.72 -12.73
CA LEU A 117 7.48 -13.08 -12.52
C LEU A 117 6.85 -13.27 -11.12
N LEU A 118 7.43 -12.66 -10.09
CA LEU A 118 6.88 -12.69 -8.74
C LEU A 118 5.55 -11.92 -8.63
N ALA A 119 5.40 -10.80 -9.33
CA ALA A 119 4.14 -10.06 -9.40
C ALA A 119 3.07 -10.90 -10.12
N ASN A 120 3.40 -11.43 -11.30
CA ASN A 120 2.47 -12.18 -12.12
C ASN A 120 1.94 -13.43 -11.43
N VAL A 121 2.77 -14.15 -10.64
CA VAL A 121 2.28 -15.29 -9.87
C VAL A 121 1.32 -14.88 -8.77
N PHE A 122 1.51 -13.73 -8.13
CA PHE A 122 0.59 -13.24 -7.11
C PHE A 122 -0.80 -12.96 -7.72
N GLU A 123 -0.84 -12.29 -8.87
CA GLU A 123 -2.08 -12.06 -9.63
C GLU A 123 -2.71 -13.39 -10.07
N ALA A 124 -1.93 -14.32 -10.60
CA ALA A 124 -2.42 -15.63 -11.01
C ALA A 124 -3.03 -16.43 -9.85
N VAL A 125 -2.46 -16.34 -8.64
CA VAL A 125 -3.00 -16.98 -7.43
C VAL A 125 -4.31 -16.31 -7.01
N ILE A 126 -4.43 -14.98 -7.10
CA ILE A 126 -5.71 -14.28 -6.85
C ILE A 126 -6.79 -14.81 -7.80
N ALA A 127 -6.50 -14.93 -9.09
CA ALA A 127 -7.45 -15.49 -10.05
C ALA A 127 -7.79 -16.96 -9.77
N ALA A 128 -6.80 -17.75 -9.36
CA ALA A 128 -7.01 -19.15 -9.00
C ALA A 128 -7.98 -19.28 -7.81
N ILE A 129 -7.77 -18.49 -6.75
CA ILE A 129 -8.65 -18.45 -5.58
C ILE A 129 -10.05 -17.97 -5.98
N TYR A 130 -10.14 -16.96 -6.85
CA TYR A 130 -11.43 -16.47 -7.36
C TYR A 130 -12.21 -17.55 -8.12
N ILE A 131 -11.55 -18.30 -8.98
CA ILE A 131 -12.20 -19.38 -9.76
C ILE A 131 -12.66 -20.50 -8.84
N ASP A 132 -11.90 -20.82 -7.80
CA ASP A 132 -12.16 -21.96 -6.91
C ASP A 132 -13.15 -21.60 -5.78
N GLY A 133 -13.00 -20.41 -5.16
CA GLY A 133 -13.73 -20.00 -3.95
C GLY A 133 -14.53 -18.70 -4.08
N GLY A 134 -14.56 -18.08 -5.27
CA GLY A 134 -15.32 -16.87 -5.54
C GLY A 134 -14.68 -15.58 -5.02
N PHE A 135 -15.43 -14.49 -5.16
CA PHE A 135 -14.93 -13.14 -4.86
C PHE A 135 -14.49 -12.96 -3.41
N GLU A 136 -15.28 -13.44 -2.46
CA GLU A 136 -14.99 -13.28 -1.02
C GLU A 136 -13.66 -13.91 -0.61
N ALA A 137 -13.36 -15.11 -1.12
CA ALA A 137 -12.10 -15.79 -0.87
C ALA A 137 -10.91 -15.01 -1.46
N ALA A 138 -11.05 -14.54 -2.70
CA ALA A 138 -10.02 -13.71 -3.36
C ALA A 138 -9.83 -12.37 -2.65
N TYR A 139 -10.89 -11.72 -2.19
CA TYR A 139 -10.85 -10.49 -1.41
C TYR A 139 -10.07 -10.69 -0.12
N ASN A 140 -10.42 -11.70 0.67
CA ASN A 140 -9.78 -11.98 1.95
C ASN A 140 -8.29 -12.28 1.78
N PHE A 141 -7.92 -13.07 0.77
CA PHE A 141 -6.53 -13.32 0.43
C PHE A 141 -5.79 -12.03 0.05
N THR A 142 -6.36 -11.25 -0.84
CA THR A 142 -5.74 -10.00 -1.34
C THR A 142 -5.52 -9.00 -0.22
N ILE A 143 -6.54 -8.75 0.61
CA ILE A 143 -6.46 -7.77 1.71
C ILE A 143 -5.52 -8.24 2.81
N LYS A 144 -5.44 -9.54 3.11
CA LYS A 144 -4.47 -10.11 4.06
C LYS A 144 -3.04 -9.63 3.79
N TYR A 145 -2.64 -9.56 2.52
CA TYR A 145 -1.28 -9.17 2.14
C TYR A 145 -1.12 -7.68 1.81
N LEU A 146 -2.16 -7.01 1.32
CA LEU A 146 -2.05 -5.64 0.82
C LEU A 146 -2.56 -4.56 1.79
N ALA A 147 -3.31 -4.89 2.84
CA ALA A 147 -3.80 -3.87 3.79
C ALA A 147 -2.67 -3.06 4.42
N LYS A 148 -1.59 -3.72 4.86
CA LYS A 148 -0.40 -3.06 5.42
C LYS A 148 0.26 -2.11 4.43
N GLU A 149 0.31 -2.51 3.15
CA GLU A 149 0.87 -1.69 2.08
C GLU A 149 0.02 -0.45 1.83
N ILE A 150 -1.30 -0.60 1.84
CA ILE A 150 -2.24 0.51 1.74
C ILE A 150 -1.98 1.51 2.87
N ASP A 151 -1.86 1.04 4.12
CA ASP A 151 -1.58 1.90 5.27
C ASP A 151 -0.26 2.66 5.13
N ILE A 152 0.80 1.99 4.65
CA ILE A 152 2.11 2.62 4.42
C ILE A 152 1.99 3.71 3.35
N VAL A 153 1.31 3.42 2.24
CA VAL A 153 1.13 4.37 1.15
C VAL A 153 0.27 5.55 1.60
N CYS A 154 -0.80 5.31 2.35
CA CYS A 154 -1.64 6.37 2.91
C CYS A 154 -0.85 7.30 3.84
N LYS A 155 -0.06 6.76 4.77
CA LYS A 155 0.80 7.55 5.66
C LYS A 155 1.78 8.41 4.88
N ASN A 156 2.46 7.83 3.89
CA ASN A 156 3.40 8.55 3.03
C ASN A 156 2.73 9.62 2.16
N GLN A 157 1.46 9.42 1.79
CA GLN A 157 0.68 10.42 1.04
C GLN A 157 0.17 11.54 1.94
N HIS A 158 -0.26 11.26 3.17
CA HIS A 158 -0.63 12.30 4.14
C HIS A 158 0.53 13.28 4.37
N GLU A 159 1.76 12.79 4.50
CA GLU A 159 2.95 13.64 4.63
C GLU A 159 3.25 14.50 3.39
N LYS A 160 2.66 14.18 2.24
CA LYS A 160 2.86 14.89 0.96
C LYS A 160 1.65 15.68 0.49
N ASN A 161 0.55 15.70 1.23
CA ASN A 161 -0.72 16.22 0.72
C ASN A 161 -1.34 17.36 1.55
N TYR A 162 -0.60 17.95 2.49
CA TYR A 162 -1.08 19.04 3.33
C TYR A 162 -1.59 20.25 2.54
N LYS A 163 -0.98 20.51 1.36
CA LYS A 163 -1.44 21.59 0.47
C LYS A 163 -2.86 21.37 -0.03
N SER A 164 -3.21 20.14 -0.45
CA SER A 164 -4.55 19.82 -0.94
C SER A 164 -5.59 19.87 0.18
N ILE A 165 -5.23 19.34 1.36
CA ILE A 165 -6.10 19.40 2.55
C ILE A 165 -6.36 20.86 2.95
N LEU A 166 -5.31 21.68 2.99
CA LEU A 166 -5.45 23.10 3.31
C LEU A 166 -6.26 23.85 2.25
N GLN A 167 -6.11 23.49 0.97
CA GLN A 167 -6.89 24.07 -0.11
C GLN A 167 -8.38 23.76 0.06
N GLN A 168 -8.74 22.52 0.32
CA GLN A 168 -10.14 22.11 0.56
C GLN A 168 -10.71 22.82 1.79
N TYR A 169 -9.96 22.86 2.87
CA TYR A 169 -10.36 23.59 4.09
C TYR A 169 -10.58 25.08 3.82
N SER A 170 -9.60 25.75 3.19
CA SER A 170 -9.67 27.17 2.91
C SER A 170 -10.79 27.52 1.93
N GLN A 171 -11.04 26.69 0.93
CA GLN A 171 -12.15 26.86 0.01
C GLN A 171 -13.51 26.73 0.73
N LYS A 172 -13.64 25.75 1.63
CA LYS A 172 -14.86 25.52 2.40
C LYS A 172 -15.13 26.64 3.40
N GLU A 173 -14.16 27.03 4.21
CA GLU A 173 -14.33 27.95 5.33
C GLU A 173 -14.20 29.42 4.90
N TYR A 174 -13.37 29.72 3.92
CA TYR A 174 -13.05 31.10 3.52
C TYR A 174 -13.43 31.44 2.09
N GLY A 175 -13.81 30.49 1.27
CA GLY A 175 -14.18 30.67 -0.16
C GLY A 175 -12.99 31.02 -1.06
N VAL A 176 -11.74 30.84 -0.61
CA VAL A 176 -10.52 31.17 -1.34
C VAL A 176 -9.48 30.08 -1.32
N THR A 177 -8.65 30.04 -2.35
CA THR A 177 -7.50 29.12 -2.40
C THR A 177 -6.31 29.74 -1.64
N PRO A 178 -5.57 28.98 -0.80
CA PRO A 178 -4.34 29.44 -0.17
C PRO A 178 -3.27 29.78 -1.21
N SER A 179 -2.49 30.82 -0.98
CA SER A 179 -1.30 31.14 -1.74
C SER A 179 -0.04 30.95 -0.89
N TYR A 180 1.11 30.79 -1.54
CA TYR A 180 2.38 30.51 -0.89
C TYR A 180 3.42 31.51 -1.32
N ARG A 181 4.14 32.10 -0.35
CA ARG A 181 5.20 33.07 -0.59
C ARG A 181 6.52 32.56 -0.02
N VAL A 182 7.56 32.53 -0.84
CA VAL A 182 8.92 32.25 -0.39
C VAL A 182 9.41 33.47 0.40
N LEU A 183 9.78 33.26 1.65
CA LEU A 183 10.34 34.29 2.53
C LEU A 183 11.84 34.40 2.34
N GLN A 184 12.52 33.26 2.31
CA GLN A 184 13.98 33.25 2.13
C GLN A 184 14.45 31.93 1.51
N GLN A 185 15.68 31.98 1.00
CA GLN A 185 16.39 30.85 0.43
C GLN A 185 17.81 30.84 0.98
N ILE A 186 18.26 29.75 1.57
CA ILE A 186 19.56 29.62 2.23
C ILE A 186 20.30 28.39 1.65
N GLY A 187 21.63 28.52 1.55
CA GLY A 187 22.52 27.44 1.15
C GLY A 187 23.05 27.51 -0.28
N PRO A 188 24.08 26.72 -0.59
CA PRO A 188 24.70 26.65 -1.91
C PRO A 188 23.77 26.02 -2.95
N ASP A 189 24.06 26.18 -4.24
CA ASP A 189 23.18 25.74 -5.35
C ASP A 189 22.77 24.27 -5.29
N HIS A 190 23.61 23.41 -4.74
CA HIS A 190 23.38 21.96 -4.60
C HIS A 190 22.77 21.54 -3.24
N GLY A 191 22.49 22.49 -2.35
CA GLY A 191 21.96 22.25 -0.98
C GLY A 191 21.03 23.36 -0.50
N LYS A 192 20.24 23.96 -1.40
CA LYS A 192 19.30 25.04 -1.07
C LYS A 192 18.20 24.57 -0.13
N SER A 193 17.88 25.39 0.85
CA SER A 193 16.68 25.27 1.69
C SER A 193 15.80 26.51 1.50
N PHE A 194 14.50 26.29 1.44
CA PHE A 194 13.52 27.34 1.22
C PHE A 194 12.64 27.49 2.46
N GLU A 195 12.37 28.71 2.88
CA GLU A 195 11.31 29.01 3.83
C GLU A 195 10.10 29.57 3.07
N VAL A 196 8.93 29.03 3.36
CA VAL A 196 7.67 29.40 2.73
C VAL A 196 6.63 29.72 3.82
N ILE A 197 5.78 30.70 3.55
CA ILE A 197 4.63 31.07 4.38
C ILE A 197 3.35 30.88 3.57
N VAL A 198 2.28 30.45 4.27
CA VAL A 198 0.92 30.36 3.72
C VAL A 198 0.21 31.69 3.88
N LEU A 199 -0.53 32.08 2.85
CA LEU A 199 -1.39 33.26 2.84
C LEU A 199 -2.83 32.84 2.51
N ILE A 200 -3.80 33.24 3.36
CA ILE A 200 -5.23 33.06 3.14
C ILE A 200 -5.92 34.42 3.34
N LYS A 201 -6.60 34.93 2.31
CA LYS A 201 -7.19 36.27 2.29
C LYS A 201 -6.18 37.39 2.64
N GLY A 202 -4.91 37.24 2.27
CA GLY A 202 -3.83 38.18 2.56
C GLY A 202 -3.23 38.06 3.97
N ASN A 203 -3.81 37.28 4.86
CA ASN A 203 -3.26 37.05 6.20
C ASN A 203 -2.20 35.95 6.16
N GLU A 204 -1.14 36.09 6.94
CA GLU A 204 -0.05 35.13 7.09
C GLU A 204 -0.40 34.07 8.13
N TYR A 205 -0.08 32.80 7.83
CA TYR A 205 -0.31 31.66 8.71
C TYR A 205 0.98 30.84 8.89
N GLY A 206 0.92 29.51 8.82
CA GLY A 206 2.04 28.63 9.09
C GLY A 206 3.23 28.85 8.15
N ARG A 207 4.44 28.69 8.69
CA ARG A 207 5.71 28.72 7.95
C ARG A 207 6.30 27.32 7.88
N GLY A 208 7.00 27.01 6.79
CA GLY A 208 7.63 25.71 6.63
C GLY A 208 8.93 25.78 5.86
N TRP A 209 9.84 24.89 6.21
CA TRP A 209 11.13 24.70 5.56
C TRP A 209 11.14 23.42 4.73
N GLY A 210 11.91 23.43 3.63
CA GLY A 210 12.12 22.26 2.79
C GLY A 210 13.33 22.43 1.85
N LYS A 211 13.85 21.30 1.38
CA LYS A 211 14.95 21.25 0.39
C LYS A 211 14.52 21.64 -1.02
N SER A 212 13.22 21.77 -1.23
CA SER A 212 12.60 22.31 -2.45
C SER A 212 11.44 23.22 -2.08
N LYS A 213 11.05 24.13 -2.99
CA LYS A 213 9.86 24.98 -2.80
C LYS A 213 8.63 24.14 -2.49
N LYS A 214 8.44 23.01 -3.21
CA LYS A 214 7.30 22.11 -3.01
C LYS A 214 7.29 21.48 -1.62
N GLU A 215 8.43 21.09 -1.09
CA GLU A 215 8.56 20.51 0.26
C GLU A 215 8.30 21.60 1.33
N ALA A 216 8.84 22.80 1.15
CA ALA A 216 8.61 23.92 2.05
C ALA A 216 7.12 24.34 2.08
N GLU A 217 6.45 24.36 0.92
CA GLU A 217 5.02 24.63 0.82
C GLU A 217 4.16 23.56 1.53
N GLN A 218 4.54 22.27 1.44
CA GLN A 218 3.86 21.20 2.18
C GLN A 218 4.04 21.35 3.69
N SER A 219 5.26 21.69 4.12
CA SER A 219 5.58 21.95 5.53
C SER A 219 4.78 23.16 6.06
N ALA A 220 4.72 24.25 5.32
CA ALA A 220 3.95 25.43 5.67
C ALA A 220 2.45 25.16 5.73
N ALA A 221 1.93 24.35 4.80
CA ALA A 221 0.54 23.91 4.82
C ALA A 221 0.22 23.05 6.04
N LYS A 222 1.12 22.15 6.44
CA LYS A 222 1.00 21.34 7.66
C LYS A 222 0.87 22.20 8.90
N GLU A 223 1.79 23.16 9.07
CA GLU A 223 1.75 24.08 10.21
C GLU A 223 0.48 24.94 10.23
N THR A 224 -0.01 25.35 9.06
CA THR A 224 -1.28 26.08 8.97
C THR A 224 -2.47 25.21 9.39
N LEU A 225 -2.50 23.94 8.98
CA LEU A 225 -3.55 23.01 9.41
C LEU A 225 -3.50 22.74 10.92
N ASN A 226 -2.32 22.64 11.51
CA ASN A 226 -2.15 22.52 12.95
C ASN A 226 -2.72 23.72 13.73
N ILE A 227 -2.67 24.93 13.15
CA ILE A 227 -3.28 26.14 13.73
C ILE A 227 -4.81 26.03 13.67
N PHE A 228 -5.38 25.56 12.57
CA PHE A 228 -6.82 25.50 12.38
C PHE A 228 -7.48 24.27 13.03
N MET A 229 -6.75 23.18 13.09
CA MET A 229 -7.20 21.89 13.63
C MET A 229 -6.12 21.36 14.59
N PRO A 230 -5.97 21.95 15.78
CA PRO A 230 -5.01 21.43 16.74
C PRO A 230 -5.41 19.99 17.09
N THR A 231 -4.52 19.03 16.80
CA THR A 231 -4.66 17.63 17.25
C THR A 231 -4.77 17.66 18.77
N PRO A 232 -5.80 17.08 19.39
CA PRO A 232 -5.84 17.00 20.84
C PRO A 232 -4.59 16.23 21.28
N ASN A 233 -3.71 16.91 22.02
CA ASN A 233 -2.54 16.31 22.65
C ASN A 233 -3.01 15.08 23.43
N LEU A 234 -2.52 13.91 23.10
CA LEU A 234 -2.46 12.78 24.00
C LEU A 234 -1.51 13.19 25.14
N VAL A 235 -2.10 13.89 26.12
CA VAL A 235 -1.43 14.15 27.39
C VAL A 235 -1.15 12.77 28.01
N SER A 236 0.13 12.45 28.08
CA SER A 236 0.65 11.36 28.86
C SER A 236 0.23 11.55 30.31
N ASN A 237 -0.84 10.88 30.72
CA ASN A 237 -1.18 10.72 32.12
C ASN A 237 -0.18 9.74 32.76
N ASN A 238 1.00 10.25 33.08
CA ASN A 238 1.84 9.70 34.13
C ASN A 238 1.43 10.38 35.45
N THR A 239 0.33 9.95 36.03
CA THR A 239 0.09 10.14 37.44
C THR A 239 0.47 8.81 38.12
N SER A 240 1.65 8.81 38.70
CA SER A 240 2.07 7.89 39.73
C SER A 240 1.15 8.04 40.93
N GLU A 241 0.15 7.17 41.07
CA GLU A 241 -0.53 6.99 42.35
C GLU A 241 0.34 6.09 43.21
N THR A 242 0.98 6.73 44.19
CA THR A 242 1.60 6.10 45.35
C THR A 242 0.50 5.47 46.20
N CYS A 243 0.53 4.17 46.27
CA CYS A 243 -0.26 3.39 47.24
C CYS A 243 0.27 3.65 48.63
N SER A 244 -0.48 4.39 49.46
CA SER A 244 -0.27 4.44 50.88
C SER A 244 -1.20 3.45 51.57
N THR A 245 -0.58 2.43 52.14
CA THR A 245 -1.14 1.50 53.13
C THR A 245 -1.67 2.25 54.32
N SER A 246 -2.88 1.93 54.77
CA SER A 246 -3.27 2.03 56.18
C SER A 246 -4.21 0.90 56.52
N GLU A 247 -3.68 0.02 57.37
CA GLU A 247 -4.41 -0.93 58.21
C GLU A 247 -5.52 -0.22 59.02
N THR A 248 -6.64 -0.86 59.24
CA THR A 248 -7.18 -1.07 60.59
C THR A 248 -8.39 -2.02 60.57
N CYS A 249 -8.33 -2.94 61.53
CA CYS A 249 -9.31 -3.93 61.96
C CYS A 249 -10.75 -3.42 62.21
N MET A 250 -11.73 -4.21 61.91
CA MET A 250 -12.68 -4.92 62.78
C MET A 250 -13.64 -5.78 61.96
#